data_f0a5b83f09494813cce1e215114048cd
#
_entry.id   f0a5b83f09494813cce1e215114048cd
#
_cell.length_a   1.000
_cell.length_b   1.000
_cell.length_c   1.000
_cell.angle_alpha   90.00
_cell.angle_beta   90.00
_cell.angle_gamma   90.00
#
_symmetry.space_group_name_H-M   'P 1'
#
loop_
_entity.id
_entity.type
_entity.pdbx_description
1 polymer ?
#
loop_
_entity_poly.entity_id
_entity_poly.type
_entity_poly.pdbx_seq_one_letter_code
_entity_poly.pdbx_strand_id
1 'polypeptide(L)'
;LLIGDVEGARARGRAEELLREVGLEQRAGHKPPQLSGGERQRVAVARALANDPLVLLADEPSGNLDNQTAAGLQELFFRLREEREFAVVLVTHDQELARRADRILWLHDGVLHPVSLTMAEHEVVP
;
A
#
# COMPACT_ATOMS: atom_id res chain seq x y z
N LEU A 1 2.39 -1.66 -16.83
CA LEU A 1 1.06 -2.14 -17.27
C LEU A 1 1.12 -2.97 -18.57
N LEU A 2 2.19 -3.74 -18.77
CA LEU A 2 2.32 -4.67 -19.89
C LEU A 2 2.42 -6.13 -19.40
N ILE A 3 1.92 -6.42 -18.20
CA ILE A 3 1.89 -7.76 -17.65
C ILE A 3 0.42 -8.19 -17.60
N GLY A 4 -0.01 -8.90 -18.62
CA GLY A 4 -1.38 -9.42 -18.80
C GLY A 4 -1.94 -9.08 -20.19
N ASP A 5 -2.94 -9.81 -20.62
CA ASP A 5 -3.61 -9.74 -21.95
C ASP A 5 -4.48 -8.47 -22.17
N VAL A 6 -3.97 -7.28 -21.77
CA VAL A 6 -4.68 -6.01 -21.93
C VAL A 6 -4.16 -5.27 -23.15
N GLU A 7 -5.00 -5.06 -24.15
CA GLU A 7 -4.68 -4.28 -25.34
C GLU A 7 -4.31 -2.83 -24.99
N GLY A 8 -3.40 -2.22 -25.75
CA GLY A 8 -2.76 -0.94 -25.42
C GLY A 8 -3.69 0.22 -25.03
N ALA A 9 -4.85 0.37 -25.72
CA ALA A 9 -5.81 1.43 -25.38
C ALA A 9 -6.54 1.17 -24.04
N ARG A 10 -6.88 -0.09 -23.75
CA ARG A 10 -7.50 -0.50 -22.48
C ARG A 10 -6.48 -0.37 -21.33
N ALA A 11 -5.21 -0.74 -21.57
CA ALA A 11 -4.14 -0.59 -20.61
C ALA A 11 -3.92 0.88 -20.23
N ARG A 12 -3.97 1.80 -21.21
CA ARG A 12 -3.84 3.23 -20.94
C ARG A 12 -5.00 3.76 -20.10
N GLY A 13 -6.26 3.45 -20.48
CA GLY A 13 -7.45 3.86 -19.72
C GLY A 13 -7.39 3.36 -18.27
N ARG A 14 -6.98 2.10 -18.07
CA ARG A 14 -6.81 1.53 -16.74
C ARG A 14 -5.70 2.24 -15.93
N ALA A 15 -4.60 2.60 -16.57
CA ALA A 15 -3.52 3.34 -15.92
C ALA A 15 -3.97 4.72 -15.47
N GLU A 16 -4.71 5.46 -16.31
CA GLU A 16 -5.25 6.78 -15.99
C GLU A 16 -6.26 6.72 -14.83
N GLU A 17 -7.14 5.70 -14.82
CA GLU A 17 -8.06 5.44 -13.71
C GLU A 17 -7.31 5.23 -12.39
N LEU A 18 -6.33 4.32 -12.37
CA LEU A 18 -5.54 4.02 -11.18
C LEU A 18 -4.71 5.22 -10.70
N LEU A 19 -4.15 6.01 -11.61
CA LEU A 19 -3.45 7.25 -11.24
C LEU A 19 -4.39 8.26 -10.58
N ARG A 20 -5.64 8.36 -11.02
CA ARG A 20 -6.65 9.20 -10.38
C ARG A 20 -6.98 8.70 -8.97
N GLU A 21 -7.17 7.40 -8.80
CA GLU A 21 -7.44 6.79 -7.50
C GLU A 21 -6.34 7.05 -6.46
N VAL A 22 -5.08 7.05 -6.89
CA VAL A 22 -3.97 7.38 -6.00
C VAL A 22 -3.63 8.88 -5.94
N GLY A 23 -4.44 9.74 -6.59
CA GLY A 23 -4.28 11.20 -6.57
C GLY A 23 -3.12 11.72 -7.41
N LEU A 24 -2.78 11.02 -8.51
CA LEU A 24 -1.67 11.36 -9.40
C LEU A 24 -2.08 11.61 -10.86
N GLU A 25 -3.33 11.92 -11.14
CA GLU A 25 -3.81 12.19 -12.50
C GLU A 25 -3.01 13.28 -13.21
N GLN A 26 -2.61 14.34 -12.48
CA GLN A 26 -1.78 15.44 -13.00
C GLN A 26 -0.33 15.02 -13.29
N ARG A 27 0.07 13.83 -12.87
CA ARG A 27 1.41 13.27 -13.01
C ARG A 27 1.51 12.20 -14.09
N ALA A 28 0.43 11.89 -14.81
CA ALA A 28 0.38 10.82 -15.81
C ALA A 28 1.48 10.90 -16.88
N GLY A 29 1.91 12.11 -17.27
CA GLY A 29 2.99 12.33 -18.23
C GLY A 29 4.40 12.38 -17.62
N HIS A 30 4.54 12.30 -16.29
CA HIS A 30 5.84 12.40 -15.64
C HIS A 30 6.61 11.08 -15.66
N LYS A 31 7.94 11.18 -15.85
CA LYS A 31 8.84 10.02 -15.71
C LYS A 31 9.19 9.80 -14.22
N PRO A 32 9.52 8.58 -13.80
CA PRO A 32 9.83 8.26 -12.41
C PRO A 32 10.83 9.18 -11.70
N PRO A 33 11.91 9.69 -12.36
CA PRO A 33 12.82 10.64 -11.72
C PRO A 33 12.23 12.02 -11.42
N GLN A 34 11.10 12.37 -12.03
CA GLN A 34 10.40 13.64 -11.84
C GLN A 34 9.37 13.59 -10.69
N LEU A 35 9.19 12.42 -10.08
CA LEU A 35 8.25 12.19 -8.99
C LEU A 35 8.95 12.26 -7.64
N SER A 36 8.26 12.80 -6.64
CA SER A 36 8.69 12.73 -5.24
C SER A 36 8.71 11.29 -4.71
N GLY A 37 9.29 11.06 -3.53
CA GLY A 37 9.27 9.76 -2.86
C GLY A 37 7.85 9.22 -2.67
N GLY A 38 6.96 10.05 -2.11
CA GLY A 38 5.56 9.68 -1.89
C GLY A 38 4.78 9.46 -3.18
N GLU A 39 5.02 10.29 -4.22
CA GLU A 39 4.41 10.07 -5.54
C GLU A 39 4.85 8.74 -6.17
N ARG A 40 6.14 8.37 -6.04
CA ARG A 40 6.62 7.06 -6.49
C ARG A 40 5.96 5.90 -5.76
N GLN A 41 5.77 6.01 -4.44
CA GLN A 41 5.06 4.98 -3.67
C GLN A 41 3.58 4.86 -4.09
N ARG A 42 2.89 5.99 -4.32
CA ARG A 42 1.52 5.97 -4.85
C ARG A 42 1.44 5.31 -6.24
N VAL A 43 2.43 5.54 -7.12
CA VAL A 43 2.53 4.82 -8.40
C VAL A 43 2.76 3.32 -8.19
N ALA A 44 3.56 2.93 -7.19
CA ALA A 44 3.76 1.50 -6.87
C ALA A 44 2.45 0.84 -6.42
N VAL A 45 1.64 1.53 -5.60
CA VAL A 45 0.28 1.08 -5.22
C VAL A 45 -0.61 0.93 -6.45
N ALA A 46 -0.70 1.95 -7.30
CA ALA A 46 -1.49 1.90 -8.53
C ALA A 46 -1.08 0.73 -9.43
N ARG A 47 0.22 0.49 -9.56
CA ARG A 47 0.75 -0.64 -10.33
C ARG A 47 0.35 -2.00 -9.73
N ALA A 48 0.40 -2.12 -8.40
CA ALA A 48 0.01 -3.35 -7.71
C ALA A 48 -1.48 -3.67 -7.89
N LEU A 49 -2.33 -2.64 -8.01
CA LEU A 49 -3.77 -2.77 -8.22
C LEU A 49 -4.18 -2.97 -9.69
N ALA A 50 -3.23 -2.93 -10.64
CA ALA A 50 -3.53 -2.92 -12.07
C ALA A 50 -4.32 -4.13 -12.57
N ASN A 51 -4.14 -5.29 -11.95
CA ASN A 51 -4.79 -6.54 -12.31
C ASN A 51 -5.89 -6.96 -11.32
N ASP A 52 -6.44 -6.02 -10.57
CA ASP A 52 -7.49 -6.26 -9.57
C ASP A 52 -7.17 -7.45 -8.64
N PRO A 53 -6.05 -7.40 -7.90
CA PRO A 53 -5.60 -8.51 -7.08
C PRO A 53 -6.55 -8.77 -5.91
N LEU A 54 -6.68 -10.03 -5.50
CA LEU A 54 -7.40 -10.40 -4.28
C LEU A 54 -6.58 -10.13 -3.01
N VAL A 55 -5.26 -10.06 -3.14
CA VAL A 55 -4.33 -9.80 -2.02
C VAL A 55 -3.26 -8.81 -2.47
N LEU A 56 -3.06 -7.76 -1.69
CA LEU A 56 -1.96 -6.80 -1.83
C LEU A 56 -0.92 -7.08 -0.76
N LEU A 57 0.34 -7.27 -1.18
CA LEU A 57 1.48 -7.42 -0.28
C LEU A 57 2.25 -6.11 -0.25
N ALA A 58 2.48 -5.56 0.94
CA ALA A 58 3.22 -4.32 1.13
C ALA A 58 4.29 -4.52 2.21
N ASP A 59 5.55 -4.30 1.85
CA ASP A 59 6.70 -4.38 2.74
C ASP A 59 7.25 -2.97 2.96
N GLU A 60 7.18 -2.50 4.22
CA GLU A 60 7.58 -1.16 4.66
C GLU A 60 7.17 -0.03 3.69
N PRO A 61 5.88 0.08 3.31
CA PRO A 61 5.46 0.95 2.21
C PRO A 61 5.67 2.44 2.49
N SER A 62 5.78 2.84 3.75
CA SER A 62 6.01 4.23 4.20
C SER A 62 7.37 4.48 4.83
N GLY A 63 8.23 3.46 4.98
CA GLY A 63 9.46 3.51 5.77
C GLY A 63 10.51 4.54 5.33
N ASN A 64 10.49 5.00 4.08
CA ASN A 64 11.41 6.00 3.53
C ASN A 64 10.77 7.37 3.30
N LEU A 65 9.61 7.63 3.91
CA LEU A 65 8.85 8.87 3.74
C LEU A 65 8.90 9.71 5.02
N ASP A 66 8.74 11.03 4.88
CA ASP A 66 8.45 11.88 6.04
C ASP A 66 7.08 11.55 6.63
N ASN A 67 6.85 11.92 7.89
CA ASN A 67 5.66 11.55 8.64
C ASN A 67 4.34 11.97 7.96
N GLN A 68 4.30 13.15 7.34
CA GLN A 68 3.10 13.65 6.69
C GLN A 68 2.80 12.85 5.41
N THR A 69 3.81 12.59 4.61
CA THR A 69 3.69 11.80 3.38
C THR A 69 3.35 10.34 3.70
N ALA A 70 3.96 9.77 4.75
CA ALA A 70 3.67 8.43 5.26
C ALA A 70 2.20 8.30 5.68
N ALA A 71 1.69 9.22 6.50
CA ALA A 71 0.30 9.24 6.92
C ALA A 71 -0.66 9.30 5.71
N GLY A 72 -0.37 10.17 4.73
CA GLY A 72 -1.17 10.27 3.51
C GLY A 72 -1.16 9.00 2.64
N LEU A 73 -0.07 8.22 2.66
CA LEU A 73 0.00 6.93 2.00
C LEU A 73 -0.79 5.85 2.76
N GLN A 74 -0.72 5.84 4.08
CA GLN A 74 -1.47 4.92 4.94
C GLN A 74 -2.99 5.13 4.76
N GLU A 75 -3.46 6.38 4.79
CA GLU A 75 -4.87 6.68 4.52
C GLU A 75 -5.31 6.21 3.14
N LEU A 76 -4.45 6.34 2.12
CA LEU A 76 -4.72 5.83 0.79
C LEU A 76 -4.93 4.29 0.81
N PHE A 77 -4.10 3.53 1.53
CA PHE A 77 -4.25 2.07 1.64
C PHE A 77 -5.60 1.68 2.25
N PHE A 78 -5.98 2.31 3.35
CA PHE A 78 -7.24 1.99 4.04
C PHE A 78 -8.45 2.36 3.18
N ARG A 79 -8.45 3.54 2.57
CA ARG A 79 -9.50 3.97 1.65
C ARG A 79 -9.66 3.00 0.47
N LEU A 80 -8.56 2.64 -0.20
CA LEU A 80 -8.61 1.71 -1.33
C LEU A 80 -9.09 0.31 -0.92
N ARG A 81 -8.73 -0.14 0.28
CA ARG A 81 -9.22 -1.41 0.84
C ARG A 81 -10.72 -1.37 1.10
N GLU A 82 -11.27 -0.25 1.58
CA GLU A 82 -12.71 -0.06 1.79
C GLU A 82 -13.50 0.03 0.47
N GLU A 83 -12.92 0.70 -0.54
CA GLU A 83 -13.56 0.89 -1.85
C GLU A 83 -13.48 -0.38 -2.72
N ARG A 84 -12.49 -1.25 -2.47
CA ARG A 84 -12.22 -2.46 -3.24
C ARG A 84 -12.09 -3.67 -2.31
N GLU A 85 -12.72 -4.76 -2.64
CA GLU A 85 -12.72 -5.99 -1.85
C GLU A 85 -11.42 -6.80 -2.04
N PHE A 86 -10.31 -6.33 -1.46
CA PHE A 86 -9.05 -7.08 -1.42
C PHE A 86 -8.46 -7.14 -0.01
N ALA A 87 -7.70 -8.19 0.28
CA ALA A 87 -6.95 -8.29 1.52
C ALA A 87 -5.59 -7.57 1.40
N VAL A 88 -5.12 -6.96 2.49
CA VAL A 88 -3.79 -6.37 2.57
C VAL A 88 -2.96 -7.17 3.57
N VAL A 89 -1.78 -7.62 3.15
CA VAL A 89 -0.74 -8.14 4.05
C VAL A 89 0.35 -7.08 4.11
N LEU A 90 0.51 -6.50 5.29
CA LEU A 90 1.41 -5.39 5.54
C LEU A 90 2.54 -5.86 6.46
N VAL A 91 3.79 -5.68 6.04
CA VAL A 91 4.97 -5.82 6.89
C VAL A 91 5.42 -4.43 7.29
N THR A 92 5.53 -4.16 8.58
CA THR A 92 5.94 -2.85 9.09
C THR A 92 6.49 -2.95 10.50
N HIS A 93 7.38 -2.04 10.86
CA HIS A 93 7.80 -1.77 12.23
C HIS A 93 7.01 -0.60 12.87
N ASP A 94 6.12 0.05 12.12
CA ASP A 94 5.24 1.11 12.62
C ASP A 94 4.07 0.49 13.39
N GLN A 95 4.12 0.63 14.71
CA GLN A 95 3.10 0.09 15.62
C GLN A 95 1.73 0.76 15.45
N GLU A 96 1.69 2.06 15.11
CA GLU A 96 0.42 2.77 14.91
C GLU A 96 -0.27 2.24 13.65
N LEU A 97 0.49 2.04 12.59
CA LEU A 97 -0.01 1.42 11.37
C LEU A 97 -0.48 -0.01 11.62
N ALA A 98 0.29 -0.81 12.38
CA ALA A 98 -0.06 -2.19 12.72
C ALA A 98 -1.38 -2.28 13.50
N ARG A 99 -1.63 -1.35 14.46
CA ARG A 99 -2.88 -1.32 15.24
C ARG A 99 -4.15 -1.06 14.41
N ARG A 100 -4.01 -0.53 13.20
CA ARG A 100 -5.14 -0.30 12.28
C ARG A 100 -5.54 -1.56 11.50
N ALA A 101 -4.76 -2.64 11.56
CA ALA A 101 -5.06 -3.90 10.90
C ALA A 101 -6.10 -4.71 11.67
N ASP A 102 -6.90 -5.52 10.97
CA ASP A 102 -7.87 -6.44 11.58
C ASP A 102 -7.17 -7.55 12.38
N ARG A 103 -5.91 -7.86 12.03
CA ARG A 103 -5.10 -8.91 12.66
C ARG A 103 -3.64 -8.54 12.65
N ILE A 104 -2.95 -8.74 13.78
CA ILE A 104 -1.52 -8.53 13.93
C ILE A 104 -0.82 -9.87 14.14
N LEU A 105 0.27 -10.09 13.40
CA LEU A 105 1.19 -11.21 13.59
C LEU A 105 2.58 -10.65 13.88
N TRP A 106 3.23 -11.18 14.89
CA TRP A 106 4.61 -10.85 15.20
C TRP A 106 5.54 -11.94 14.65
N LEU A 107 6.52 -11.51 13.87
CA LEU A 107 7.55 -12.40 13.31
C LEU A 107 8.75 -12.44 14.26
N HIS A 108 9.01 -13.60 14.86
CA HIS A 108 10.17 -13.83 15.72
C HIS A 108 10.81 -15.18 15.37
N ASP A 109 12.12 -15.20 15.21
CA ASP A 109 12.91 -16.40 14.86
C ASP A 109 12.33 -17.19 13.66
N GLY A 110 11.80 -16.50 12.66
CA GLY A 110 11.22 -17.11 11.48
C GLY A 110 9.81 -17.70 11.67
N VAL A 111 9.19 -17.47 12.84
CA VAL A 111 7.84 -17.97 13.18
C VAL A 111 6.89 -16.79 13.37
N LEU A 112 5.66 -16.94 12.85
CA LEU A 112 4.59 -15.97 13.04
C LEU A 112 3.76 -16.31 14.29
N HIS A 113 3.67 -15.35 15.20
CA HIS A 113 2.88 -15.44 16.43
C HIS A 113 1.69 -14.48 16.37
N PRO A 114 0.46 -14.93 16.62
CA PRO A 114 -0.69 -14.03 16.71
C PRO A 114 -0.56 -13.11 17.93
N VAL A 115 -0.81 -11.81 17.73
CA VAL A 115 -0.85 -10.81 18.81
C VAL A 115 -2.30 -10.46 19.08
N SER A 116 -2.73 -10.55 20.36
CA SER A 116 -4.06 -10.10 20.76
C SER A 116 -4.10 -8.57 20.79
N LEU A 117 -5.09 -7.95 20.14
CA LEU A 117 -5.28 -6.50 20.10
C LEU A 117 -5.39 -5.88 21.51
N THR A 118 -5.84 -6.64 22.49
CA THR A 118 -5.88 -6.25 23.90
C THR A 118 -4.49 -6.12 24.54
N MET A 119 -3.45 -6.74 23.98
CA MET A 119 -2.07 -6.62 24.47
C MET A 119 -1.26 -5.52 23.73
N ALA A 120 -1.78 -4.99 22.65
CA ALA A 120 -1.12 -3.94 21.87
C ALA A 120 -1.14 -2.56 22.58
N GLU A 121 -1.89 -2.41 23.67
CA GLU A 121 -1.90 -1.20 24.51
C GLU A 121 -0.75 -1.17 25.53
N HIS A 122 -0.11 -2.30 25.81
CA HIS A 122 1.04 -2.41 26.70
C HIS A 122 2.10 -3.31 26.08
N GLU A 123 3.18 -2.70 25.58
CA GLU A 123 4.43 -3.32 25.14
C GLU A 123 4.32 -4.50 24.16
N VAL A 124 4.42 -4.20 22.86
CA VAL A 124 4.98 -5.12 21.88
C VAL A 124 6.51 -4.98 21.94
N VAL A 125 7.11 -5.40 23.04
CA VAL A 125 8.57 -5.62 23.15
C VAL A 125 8.79 -6.80 24.09
N PRO A 126 9.58 -7.82 23.66
CA PRO A 126 10.29 -8.63 24.63
C PRO A 126 11.46 -7.86 25.21
#